data_705907a37927d994dc149f79c9eded04
#
_entry.id   705907a37927d994dc149f79c9eded04
#
_cell.length_a   1.000
_cell.length_b   1.000
_cell.length_c   1.000
_cell.angle_alpha   90.00
_cell.angle_beta   90.00
_cell.angle_gamma   90.00
#
_symmetry.space_group_name_H-M   'P 1'
#
loop_
_entity.id
_entity.type
_entity.pdbx_description
1 polymer ?
#
loop_
_entity_poly.entity_id
_entity_poly.type
_entity_poly.pdbx_seq_one_letter_code
_entity_poly.pdbx_strand_id
1 'polypeptide(L)'
;EELADSESAMGKRENHAVRLKWKDTKAAYYEIALDEPMAMGEGGICFDAMDLREKAENEPMDFSVVLTDIHGNRAVSTLCDSTILYPAFPVKLSKLQYITGKNEYKRQLQTVHITEKQFTEENGFDRSQIRSVRFAFDRIENGAVNMDNIAFVK
;
A
#
# COMPACT_ATOMS: atom_id res chain seq x y z
N GLU A 1 11.36 -0.40 8.79
CA GLU A 1 12.68 -0.40 8.15
C GLU A 1 12.59 0.40 6.85
N GLU A 2 13.30 1.53 6.78
CA GLU A 2 13.41 2.34 5.57
C GLU A 2 14.45 1.71 4.64
N LEU A 3 14.07 1.51 3.39
CA LEU A 3 14.98 1.04 2.35
C LEU A 3 15.42 2.23 1.51
N ALA A 4 16.71 2.58 1.59
CA ALA A 4 17.31 3.52 0.66
C ALA A 4 17.52 2.83 -0.70
N ASP A 5 17.07 3.46 -1.77
CA ASP A 5 17.20 2.92 -3.12
C ASP A 5 18.55 3.25 -3.75
N SER A 6 18.99 2.40 -4.67
CA SER A 6 20.28 2.52 -5.32
C SER A 6 20.38 3.77 -6.19
N GLU A 7 21.56 4.37 -6.22
CA GLU A 7 21.93 5.53 -7.02
C GLU A 7 21.49 5.40 -8.49
N SER A 8 20.52 6.21 -8.91
CA SER A 8 20.28 6.40 -10.33
C SER A 8 21.24 7.48 -10.87
N ALA A 9 21.73 7.31 -12.09
CA ALA A 9 22.71 8.19 -12.74
C ALA A 9 22.21 9.63 -13.02
N MET A 10 21.04 9.99 -12.55
CA MET A 10 20.40 11.31 -12.76
C MET A 10 20.21 12.14 -11.48
N GLY A 11 21.15 12.05 -10.54
CA GLY A 11 21.13 12.84 -9.31
C GLY A 11 20.49 12.09 -8.16
N LYS A 12 21.13 12.16 -7.00
CA LYS A 12 20.67 11.57 -5.75
C LYS A 12 19.29 12.09 -5.38
N ARG A 13 18.24 11.40 -5.81
CA ARG A 13 16.94 11.46 -5.14
C ARG A 13 16.92 10.27 -4.17
N GLU A 14 16.98 10.57 -2.91
CA GLU A 14 16.70 9.57 -1.88
C GLU A 14 15.24 9.18 -2.03
N ASN A 15 15.01 7.96 -2.52
CA ASN A 15 13.69 7.38 -2.61
C ASN A 15 13.54 6.40 -1.45
N HIS A 16 12.59 6.64 -0.55
CA HIS A 16 12.38 5.87 0.65
C HIS A 16 11.06 5.12 0.58
N ALA A 17 11.12 3.81 0.42
CA ALA A 17 9.95 2.96 0.57
C ALA A 17 9.79 2.52 2.03
N VAL A 18 8.55 2.50 2.52
CA VAL A 18 8.23 2.02 3.86
C VAL A 18 7.91 0.53 3.80
N ARG A 19 8.66 -0.26 4.58
CA ARG A 19 8.37 -1.68 4.76
C ARG A 19 7.57 -1.89 6.04
N LEU A 20 6.37 -2.44 5.89
CA LEU A 20 5.44 -2.74 6.97
C LEU A 20 5.27 -4.26 7.08
N LYS A 21 5.37 -4.79 8.30
CA LYS A 21 5.17 -6.20 8.59
C LYS A 21 4.38 -6.36 9.87
N TRP A 22 3.35 -7.19 9.85
CA TRP A 22 2.55 -7.53 11.02
C TRP A 22 2.32 -9.03 11.11
N LYS A 23 2.05 -9.51 12.32
CA LYS A 23 1.87 -10.92 12.60
C LYS A 23 0.90 -11.11 13.76
N ASP A 24 -0.01 -12.08 13.58
CA ASP A 24 -1.00 -12.49 14.59
C ASP A 24 -1.83 -11.32 15.14
N THR A 25 -2.15 -10.35 14.28
CA THR A 25 -2.92 -9.15 14.68
C THR A 25 -3.70 -8.56 13.51
N LYS A 26 -4.87 -8.01 13.82
CA LYS A 26 -5.66 -7.16 12.93
C LYS A 26 -5.77 -5.71 13.45
N ALA A 27 -4.92 -5.34 14.40
CA ALA A 27 -4.90 -4.01 15.00
C ALA A 27 -3.70 -3.15 14.57
N ALA A 28 -2.82 -3.69 13.71
CA ALA A 28 -1.68 -2.95 13.20
C ALA A 28 -2.11 -1.89 12.18
N TYR A 29 -1.44 -0.75 12.20
CA TYR A 29 -1.66 0.30 11.22
C TYR A 29 -0.39 1.12 10.99
N TYR A 30 -0.36 1.81 9.87
CA TYR A 30 0.60 2.86 9.55
C TYR A 30 -0.17 4.13 9.22
N GLU A 31 0.13 5.24 9.88
CA GLU A 31 -0.58 6.51 9.71
C GLU A 31 0.39 7.62 9.37
N ILE A 32 0.01 8.40 8.37
CA ILE A 32 0.69 9.62 7.93
C ILE A 32 -0.18 10.79 8.37
N ALA A 33 0.29 11.55 9.33
CA ALA A 33 -0.29 12.84 9.67
C ALA A 33 0.22 13.89 8.67
N LEU A 34 -0.68 14.70 8.16
CA LEU A 34 -0.35 15.80 7.26
C LEU A 34 -0.09 17.06 8.08
N ASP A 35 0.99 17.76 7.77
CA ASP A 35 1.35 19.02 8.45
C ASP A 35 0.26 20.10 8.24
N GLU A 36 -0.30 20.13 7.02
CA GLU A 36 -1.45 20.95 6.66
C GLU A 36 -2.55 20.09 6.06
N PRO A 37 -3.84 20.43 6.30
CA PRO A 37 -4.94 19.71 5.68
C PRO A 37 -4.86 19.77 4.16
N MET A 38 -5.12 18.64 3.51
CA MET A 38 -5.13 18.52 2.06
C MET A 38 -6.51 18.15 1.53
N ALA A 39 -6.83 18.67 0.34
CA ALA A 39 -8.05 18.30 -0.35
C ALA A 39 -7.81 17.02 -1.18
N MET A 40 -8.77 16.10 -1.12
CA MET A 40 -8.87 14.98 -2.05
C MET A 40 -9.71 15.39 -3.25
N GLY A 41 -9.13 15.34 -4.46
CA GLY A 41 -9.85 15.50 -5.71
C GLY A 41 -10.64 14.26 -6.10
N GLU A 42 -11.36 14.33 -7.23
CA GLU A 42 -12.09 13.19 -7.80
C GLU A 42 -11.18 11.97 -8.09
N GLY A 43 -9.90 12.22 -8.34
CA GLY A 43 -8.88 11.20 -8.53
C GLY A 43 -8.61 10.36 -7.27
N GLY A 44 -8.91 10.85 -6.08
CA GLY A 44 -8.74 10.10 -4.84
C GLY A 44 -7.30 10.01 -4.36
N ILE A 45 -6.85 8.81 -3.96
CA ILE A 45 -5.49 8.54 -3.48
C ILE A 45 -4.80 7.51 -4.37
N CYS A 46 -3.50 7.73 -4.62
CA CYS A 46 -2.64 6.83 -5.35
C CYS A 46 -1.42 6.49 -4.50
N PHE A 47 -0.94 5.25 -4.57
CA PHE A 47 0.29 4.81 -3.93
C PHE A 47 0.84 3.57 -4.62
N ASP A 48 2.13 3.34 -4.49
CA ASP A 48 2.76 2.11 -4.94
C ASP A 48 2.81 1.10 -3.80
N ALA A 49 2.47 -0.15 -4.09
CA ALA A 49 2.48 -1.22 -3.11
C ALA A 49 3.02 -2.53 -3.70
N MET A 50 3.69 -3.33 -2.86
CA MET A 50 4.23 -4.63 -3.23
C MET A 50 4.00 -5.63 -2.10
N ASP A 51 3.35 -6.75 -2.41
CA ASP A 51 3.21 -7.86 -1.46
C ASP A 51 4.57 -8.53 -1.23
N LEU A 52 5.02 -8.56 0.02
CA LEU A 52 6.30 -9.12 0.41
C LEU A 52 6.19 -10.54 1.00
N ARG A 53 5.01 -11.11 1.10
CA ARG A 53 4.84 -12.47 1.61
C ARG A 53 5.62 -13.45 0.71
N GLU A 54 6.23 -14.45 1.32
CA GLU A 54 7.12 -15.38 0.61
C GLU A 54 6.37 -16.39 -0.27
N LYS A 55 5.13 -16.66 0.10
CA LYS A 55 4.25 -17.58 -0.64
C LYS A 55 2.96 -16.86 -1.00
N ALA A 56 2.40 -17.23 -2.15
CA ALA A 56 1.01 -16.93 -2.44
C ALA A 56 0.16 -17.62 -1.35
N GLU A 57 -0.24 -16.88 -0.36
CA GLU A 57 -1.19 -17.36 0.63
C GLU A 57 -2.56 -17.45 -0.03
N ASN A 58 -3.45 -18.28 0.52
CA ASN A 58 -4.78 -18.49 -0.05
C ASN A 58 -5.66 -17.23 -0.04
N GLU A 59 -5.27 -16.22 0.77
CA GLU A 59 -5.94 -14.94 0.86
C GLU A 59 -5.15 -13.85 0.13
N PRO A 60 -5.81 -13.03 -0.72
CA PRO A 60 -5.18 -11.86 -1.31
C PRO A 60 -4.71 -10.89 -0.21
N MET A 61 -3.69 -10.08 -0.50
CA MET A 61 -3.29 -8.99 0.38
C MET A 61 -4.44 -7.98 0.43
N ASP A 62 -4.94 -7.72 1.63
CA ASP A 62 -6.00 -6.74 1.86
C ASP A 62 -5.76 -5.93 3.13
N PHE A 63 -6.12 -4.66 3.09
CA PHE A 63 -6.09 -3.73 4.22
C PHE A 63 -7.02 -2.55 3.93
N SER A 64 -7.43 -1.85 4.99
CA SER A 64 -8.25 -0.66 4.86
C SER A 64 -7.39 0.59 4.70
N VAL A 65 -7.84 1.51 3.84
CA VAL A 65 -7.32 2.87 3.72
C VAL A 65 -8.33 3.81 4.35
N VAL A 66 -7.93 4.50 5.40
CA VAL A 66 -8.78 5.39 6.20
C VAL A 66 -8.27 6.82 6.06
N LEU A 67 -9.10 7.70 5.57
CA LEU A 67 -8.87 9.13 5.56
C LEU A 67 -9.58 9.75 6.76
N THR A 68 -8.94 10.67 7.44
CA THR A 68 -9.54 11.40 8.56
C THR A 68 -9.47 12.90 8.30
N ASP A 69 -10.59 13.60 8.44
CA ASP A 69 -10.65 15.04 8.31
C ASP A 69 -10.24 15.78 9.59
N ILE A 70 -10.22 17.12 9.54
CA ILE A 70 -9.86 17.96 10.70
C ILE A 70 -10.87 17.85 11.87
N HIS A 71 -12.10 17.37 11.61
CA HIS A 71 -13.13 17.20 12.61
C HIS A 71 -13.12 15.79 13.22
N GLY A 72 -12.29 14.88 12.67
CA GLY A 72 -12.18 13.49 13.09
C GLY A 72 -13.16 12.54 12.41
N ASN A 73 -13.98 13.01 11.45
CA ASN A 73 -14.82 12.14 10.62
C ASN A 73 -13.94 11.35 9.63
N ARG A 74 -14.40 10.19 9.20
CA ARG A 74 -13.61 9.24 8.41
C ARG A 74 -14.28 8.90 7.10
N ALA A 75 -13.41 8.58 6.13
CA ALA A 75 -13.79 7.89 4.91
C ALA A 75 -12.92 6.64 4.78
N VAL A 76 -13.52 5.50 4.47
CA VAL A 76 -12.86 4.19 4.46
C VAL A 76 -13.06 3.50 3.12
N SER A 77 -11.98 2.95 2.59
CA SER A 77 -11.99 2.03 1.45
C SER A 77 -11.11 0.82 1.76
N THR A 78 -11.30 -0.30 1.07
CA THR A 78 -10.40 -1.45 1.17
C THR A 78 -9.54 -1.58 -0.09
N LEU A 79 -8.37 -2.19 0.06
CA LEU A 79 -7.49 -2.44 -1.10
C LEU A 79 -8.22 -3.31 -2.14
N CYS A 80 -8.88 -4.39 -1.69
CA CYS A 80 -9.56 -5.33 -2.57
C CYS A 80 -10.77 -4.74 -3.31
N ASP A 81 -11.35 -3.64 -2.83
CA ASP A 81 -12.40 -2.92 -3.57
C ASP A 81 -11.85 -2.16 -4.79
N SER A 82 -10.55 -1.91 -4.81
CA SER A 82 -9.89 -1.15 -5.87
C SER A 82 -9.04 -2.03 -6.77
N THR A 83 -8.24 -2.92 -6.18
CA THR A 83 -7.31 -3.78 -6.93
C THR A 83 -6.89 -4.99 -6.10
N ILE A 84 -6.25 -5.93 -6.74
CA ILE A 84 -5.61 -7.09 -6.11
C ILE A 84 -4.11 -6.94 -6.26
N LEU A 85 -3.37 -6.91 -5.15
CA LEU A 85 -1.92 -7.02 -5.21
C LEU A 85 -1.53 -8.45 -5.58
N TYR A 86 -0.80 -8.57 -6.67
CA TYR A 86 -0.29 -9.87 -7.10
C TYR A 86 0.80 -10.34 -6.14
N PRO A 87 0.69 -11.56 -5.60
CA PRO A 87 1.73 -12.16 -4.77
C PRO A 87 2.99 -12.43 -5.60
N ALA A 88 4.08 -12.78 -4.91
CA ALA A 88 5.29 -13.23 -5.58
C ALA A 88 5.00 -14.42 -6.49
N PHE A 89 5.45 -14.35 -7.74
CA PHE A 89 5.26 -15.41 -8.73
C PHE A 89 6.57 -16.12 -9.08
N PRO A 90 6.54 -17.43 -9.34
CA PRO A 90 7.73 -18.18 -9.69
C PRO A 90 8.21 -17.81 -11.10
N VAL A 91 9.49 -17.54 -11.23
CA VAL A 91 10.14 -17.24 -12.52
C VAL A 91 11.13 -18.34 -12.87
N LYS A 92 10.95 -18.94 -14.04
CA LYS A 92 11.92 -19.91 -14.60
C LYS A 92 12.84 -19.20 -15.57
N LEU A 93 13.99 -18.75 -15.11
CA LEU A 93 14.90 -17.91 -15.91
C LEU A 93 16.02 -18.71 -16.62
N SER A 94 16.31 -19.96 -16.23
CA SER A 94 17.41 -20.70 -16.82
C SER A 94 17.26 -22.21 -16.74
N LYS A 95 18.01 -22.92 -17.63
CA LYS A 95 18.15 -24.38 -17.55
C LYS A 95 18.76 -24.86 -16.21
N LEU A 96 19.57 -24.01 -15.58
CA LEU A 96 20.22 -24.30 -14.30
C LEU A 96 19.21 -24.40 -13.16
N GLN A 97 18.16 -23.58 -13.15
CA GLN A 97 17.07 -23.64 -12.19
C GLN A 97 16.27 -24.94 -12.29
N TYR A 98 16.12 -25.45 -13.50
CA TYR A 98 15.49 -26.74 -13.74
C TYR A 98 16.27 -27.89 -13.11
N ILE A 99 17.61 -27.79 -13.11
CA ILE A 99 18.52 -28.79 -12.54
C ILE A 99 18.63 -28.65 -11.02
N THR A 100 18.65 -27.43 -10.50
CA THR A 100 18.83 -27.14 -9.05
C THR A 100 17.55 -27.21 -8.25
N GLY A 101 16.37 -27.24 -8.90
CA GLY A 101 15.07 -27.25 -8.24
C GLY A 101 14.75 -25.96 -7.44
N LYS A 102 15.58 -24.95 -7.50
CA LYS A 102 15.35 -23.68 -6.80
C LYS A 102 14.39 -22.80 -7.60
N ASN A 103 13.22 -22.54 -7.05
CA ASN A 103 12.30 -21.56 -7.61
C ASN A 103 12.74 -20.16 -7.17
N GLU A 104 13.01 -19.30 -8.14
CA GLU A 104 13.12 -17.86 -7.89
C GLU A 104 11.74 -17.23 -7.97
N TYR A 105 11.43 -16.40 -7.00
CA TYR A 105 10.17 -15.65 -6.94
C TYR A 105 10.44 -14.18 -7.19
N LYS A 106 9.71 -13.59 -8.11
CA LYS A 106 9.72 -12.15 -8.33
C LYS A 106 8.49 -11.52 -7.72
N ARG A 107 8.71 -10.40 -7.06
CA ARG A 107 7.66 -9.53 -6.53
C ARG A 107 7.46 -8.39 -7.50
N GLN A 108 6.24 -7.87 -7.55
CA GLN A 108 5.88 -6.79 -8.46
C GLN A 108 5.41 -5.60 -7.65
N LEU A 109 6.06 -4.45 -7.87
CA LEU A 109 5.53 -3.17 -7.41
C LEU A 109 4.35 -2.80 -8.31
N GLN A 110 3.24 -2.43 -7.70
CA GLN A 110 1.99 -2.11 -8.40
C GLN A 110 1.48 -0.77 -7.90
N THR A 111 1.07 0.07 -8.83
CA THR A 111 0.39 1.32 -8.49
C THR A 111 -1.07 1.03 -8.18
N VAL A 112 -1.49 1.39 -6.99
CA VAL A 112 -2.86 1.32 -6.50
C VAL A 112 -3.50 2.69 -6.65
N HIS A 113 -4.72 2.72 -7.17
CA HIS A 113 -5.49 3.94 -7.29
C HIS A 113 -6.89 3.71 -6.73
N ILE A 114 -7.21 4.41 -5.64
CA ILE A 114 -8.52 4.39 -4.98
C ILE A 114 -9.18 5.73 -5.26
N THR A 115 -10.19 5.72 -6.12
CA THR A 115 -10.95 6.93 -6.46
C THR A 115 -11.82 7.38 -5.29
N GLU A 116 -12.23 8.64 -5.27
CA GLU A 116 -13.11 9.17 -4.22
C GLU A 116 -14.39 8.36 -4.04
N LYS A 117 -14.95 7.83 -5.14
CA LYS A 117 -16.23 7.06 -5.15
C LYS A 117 -16.13 5.72 -4.47
N GLN A 118 -14.93 5.20 -4.26
CA GLN A 118 -14.69 3.93 -3.59
C GLN A 118 -14.59 4.08 -2.07
N PHE A 119 -14.59 5.31 -1.56
CA PHE A 119 -14.63 5.57 -0.14
C PHE A 119 -16.06 5.60 0.39
N THR A 120 -16.29 4.86 1.47
CA THR A 120 -17.51 4.99 2.29
C THR A 120 -17.24 6.05 3.34
N GLU A 121 -18.02 7.14 3.31
CA GLU A 121 -17.83 8.30 4.17
C GLU A 121 -18.77 8.28 5.37
N GLU A 122 -18.26 8.67 6.52
CA GLU A 122 -19.08 9.03 7.67
C GLU A 122 -19.83 10.35 7.40
N ASN A 123 -20.98 10.52 8.06
CA ASN A 123 -21.73 11.75 7.92
C ASN A 123 -20.92 12.95 8.43
N GLY A 124 -20.75 13.94 7.58
CA GLY A 124 -19.98 15.15 7.87
C GLY A 124 -18.51 15.09 7.50
N PHE A 125 -18.06 14.03 6.83
CA PHE A 125 -16.67 13.96 6.30
C PHE A 125 -16.41 15.10 5.30
N ASP A 126 -15.35 15.86 5.55
CA ASP A 126 -14.92 16.98 4.70
C ASP A 126 -13.71 16.61 3.85
N ARG A 127 -13.96 16.27 2.59
CA ARG A 127 -12.93 15.91 1.60
C ARG A 127 -11.92 17.02 1.33
N SER A 128 -12.26 18.27 1.62
CA SER A 128 -11.39 19.42 1.39
C SER A 128 -10.36 19.63 2.50
N GLN A 129 -10.51 18.91 3.62
CA GLN A 129 -9.76 19.14 4.86
C GLN A 129 -9.24 17.83 5.47
N ILE A 130 -8.62 16.99 4.68
CA ILE A 130 -8.04 15.72 5.15
C ILE A 130 -6.79 16.00 5.96
N ARG A 131 -6.71 15.46 7.17
CA ARG A 131 -5.62 15.62 8.11
C ARG A 131 -4.70 14.41 8.22
N SER A 132 -5.21 13.20 8.00
CA SER A 132 -4.35 12.00 8.02
C SER A 132 -4.83 10.93 7.04
N VAL A 133 -3.86 10.11 6.63
CA VAL A 133 -4.06 8.89 5.85
C VAL A 133 -3.57 7.72 6.69
N ARG A 134 -4.43 6.74 6.96
CA ARG A 134 -4.08 5.54 7.72
C ARG A 134 -4.29 4.30 6.86
N PHE A 135 -3.27 3.46 6.81
CA PHE A 135 -3.33 2.10 6.27
C PHE A 135 -3.53 1.16 7.45
N ALA A 136 -4.74 0.64 7.62
CA ALA A 136 -5.11 -0.24 8.72
C ALA A 136 -5.06 -1.70 8.25
N PHE A 137 -4.19 -2.51 8.87
CA PHE A 137 -3.99 -3.92 8.52
C PHE A 137 -4.97 -4.79 9.30
N ASP A 138 -6.26 -4.53 9.09
CA ASP A 138 -7.40 -5.09 9.83
C ASP A 138 -8.08 -6.25 9.10
N ARG A 139 -7.71 -6.49 7.84
CA ARG A 139 -8.36 -7.50 6.98
C ARG A 139 -7.73 -8.87 7.11
N ILE A 140 -6.40 -8.93 7.18
CA ILE A 140 -5.62 -10.16 7.32
C ILE A 140 -4.72 -10.11 8.55
N GLU A 141 -4.52 -11.24 9.24
CA GLU A 141 -3.77 -11.30 10.50
C GLU A 141 -2.25 -11.26 10.31
N ASN A 142 -1.78 -11.70 9.15
CA ASN A 142 -0.36 -11.78 8.84
C ASN A 142 -0.08 -11.16 7.48
N GLY A 143 0.87 -10.26 7.41
CA GLY A 143 1.23 -9.63 6.16
C GLY A 143 2.57 -8.92 6.18
N ALA A 144 3.01 -8.60 4.99
CA ALA A 144 4.18 -7.76 4.77
C ALA A 144 4.01 -7.02 3.43
N VAL A 145 4.18 -5.71 3.43
CA VAL A 145 4.01 -4.86 2.26
C VAL A 145 5.10 -3.78 2.24
N ASN A 146 5.63 -3.50 1.06
CA ASN A 146 6.34 -2.24 0.82
C ASN A 146 5.34 -1.24 0.24
N MET A 147 5.45 0.01 0.67
CA MET A 147 4.64 1.12 0.19
C MET A 147 5.51 2.32 -0.14
N ASP A 148 5.14 3.03 -1.21
CA ASP A 148 5.85 4.21 -1.70
C ASP A 148 4.90 5.16 -2.43
N ASN A 149 5.36 6.37 -2.76
CA ASN A 149 4.71 7.34 -3.64
C ASN A 149 3.25 7.65 -3.27
N ILE A 150 2.94 7.77 -1.98
CA ILE A 150 1.58 8.05 -1.50
C ILE A 150 1.23 9.50 -1.83
N ALA A 151 0.16 9.71 -2.61
CA ALA A 151 -0.25 11.03 -3.06
C ALA A 151 -1.77 11.13 -3.27
N PHE A 152 -2.33 12.33 -3.05
CA PHE A 152 -3.68 12.64 -3.53
C PHE A 152 -3.62 13.02 -5.00
N VAL A 153 -4.60 12.53 -5.76
CA VAL A 153 -4.75 12.78 -7.20
C VAL A 153 -5.89 13.77 -7.42
N LYS A 154 -5.63 14.76 -8.27
CA LYS A 154 -6.63 15.79 -8.63
C LYS A 154 -7.63 15.27 -9.64
#